data_8694827ef20111fd7afcf2e113526aa2
#
_entry.id   8694827ef20111fd7afcf2e113526aa2
#
_cell.length_a   1.000
_cell.length_b   1.000
_cell.length_c   1.000
_cell.angle_alpha   90.00
_cell.angle_beta   90.00
_cell.angle_gamma   90.00
#
_symmetry.space_group_name_H-M   'P 1'
#
loop_
_entity.id
_entity.type
_entity.pdbx_description
1 polymer ?
#
loop_
_entity_poly.entity_id
_entity_poly.type
_entity_poly.pdbx_seq_one_letter_code
_entity_poly.pdbx_strand_id
1 'polypeptide(L)'
;DVMRTGCSVLGTLIPEKDDHSTPGARDIADRLMASFGSMLLYWYHWSHNGRRIEVETEDETIAGHFLHLLHGKAPSITWERAMQTSLNLYAEHEFNASTFTARVIAGTGSDMYSA
;
A
#
# COMPACT_ATOMS: atom_id res chain seq x y z
N ASP A 1 -4.91 11.94 -2.35
CA ASP A 1 -6.28 11.57 -2.74
C ASP A 1 -6.35 10.19 -3.41
N VAL A 2 -5.42 9.84 -4.31
CA VAL A 2 -5.44 8.57 -5.06
C VAL A 2 -5.41 7.35 -4.14
N MET A 3 -4.49 7.31 -3.20
CA MET A 3 -4.36 6.20 -2.24
C MET A 3 -5.64 6.03 -1.42
N ARG A 4 -6.18 7.12 -0.88
CA ARG A 4 -7.44 7.12 -0.13
C ARG A 4 -8.60 6.58 -0.97
N THR A 5 -8.72 7.05 -2.22
CA THR A 5 -9.75 6.58 -3.15
C THR A 5 -9.56 5.09 -3.46
N GLY A 6 -8.33 4.65 -3.69
CA GLY A 6 -8.00 3.25 -3.92
C GLY A 6 -8.38 2.36 -2.73
N CYS A 7 -8.07 2.77 -1.50
CA CYS A 7 -8.50 2.05 -0.29
C CYS A 7 -10.02 1.93 -0.20
N SER A 8 -10.75 3.03 -0.43
CA SER A 8 -12.23 3.01 -0.41
C SER A 8 -12.80 2.07 -1.47
N VAL A 9 -12.22 2.04 -2.67
CA VAL A 9 -12.64 1.11 -3.74
C VAL A 9 -12.38 -0.33 -3.33
N LEU A 10 -11.20 -0.65 -2.80
CA LEU A 10 -10.89 -1.98 -2.29
C LEU A 10 -11.91 -2.44 -1.24
N GLY A 11 -12.24 -1.57 -0.29
CA GLY A 11 -13.23 -1.86 0.74
C GLY A 11 -14.64 -2.15 0.19
N THR A 12 -14.97 -1.72 -1.02
CA THR A 12 -16.25 -2.06 -1.66
C THR A 12 -16.22 -3.39 -2.42
N LEU A 13 -15.03 -3.86 -2.79
CA LEU A 13 -14.85 -5.04 -3.64
C LEU A 13 -14.49 -6.31 -2.86
N ILE A 14 -13.89 -6.15 -1.69
CA ILE A 14 -13.32 -7.25 -0.93
C ILE A 14 -14.29 -7.70 0.17
N PRO A 15 -14.75 -8.97 0.16
CA PRO A 15 -15.78 -9.44 1.08
C PRO A 15 -15.30 -9.55 2.54
N GLU A 16 -13.99 -9.73 2.77
CA GLU A 16 -13.40 -9.84 4.10
C GLU A 16 -13.23 -8.53 4.86
N LYS A 17 -13.67 -7.41 4.31
CA LYS A 17 -13.52 -6.07 4.91
C LYS A 17 -14.03 -5.95 6.36
N ASP A 18 -15.04 -6.73 6.70
CA ASP A 18 -15.69 -6.73 8.01
C ASP A 18 -15.08 -7.79 8.97
N ASP A 19 -14.01 -8.48 8.59
CA ASP A 19 -13.32 -9.40 9.46
C ASP A 19 -12.41 -8.65 10.43
N HIS A 20 -12.95 -8.40 11.64
CA HIS A 20 -12.22 -7.75 12.74
C HIS A 20 -11.42 -8.73 13.61
N SER A 21 -11.34 -10.01 13.25
CA SER A 21 -10.46 -10.96 13.94
C SER A 21 -9.00 -10.55 13.74
N THR A 22 -8.13 -10.94 14.69
CA THR A 22 -6.69 -10.63 14.56
C THR A 22 -6.06 -11.19 13.28
N PRO A 23 -6.33 -12.44 12.86
CA PRO A 23 -5.85 -12.93 11.56
C PRO A 23 -6.42 -12.14 10.38
N GLY A 24 -7.74 -11.91 10.34
CA GLY A 24 -8.39 -11.18 9.26
C GLY A 24 -7.90 -9.74 9.12
N ALA A 25 -7.77 -9.03 10.23
CA ALA A 25 -7.21 -7.67 10.24
C ALA A 25 -5.77 -7.63 9.73
N ARG A 26 -4.96 -8.65 10.03
CA ARG A 26 -3.60 -8.77 9.51
C ARG A 26 -3.58 -8.99 8.01
N ASP A 27 -4.41 -9.90 7.51
CA ASP A 27 -4.51 -10.19 6.07
C ASP A 27 -4.95 -8.95 5.28
N ILE A 28 -5.88 -8.15 5.83
CA ILE A 28 -6.30 -6.87 5.26
C ILE A 28 -5.13 -5.88 5.23
N ALA A 29 -4.38 -5.75 6.32
CA ALA A 29 -3.23 -4.84 6.39
C ALA A 29 -2.14 -5.23 5.40
N ASP A 30 -1.82 -6.52 5.29
CA ASP A 30 -0.84 -7.03 4.33
C ASP A 30 -1.29 -6.77 2.88
N ARG A 31 -2.56 -6.96 2.58
CA ARG A 31 -3.16 -6.66 1.27
C ARG A 31 -3.08 -5.16 0.94
N LEU A 32 -3.44 -4.29 1.87
CA LEU A 32 -3.32 -2.85 1.69
C LEU A 32 -1.87 -2.44 1.41
N MET A 33 -0.96 -2.93 2.22
CA MET A 33 0.47 -2.63 2.07
C MET A 33 1.01 -3.10 0.72
N ALA A 34 0.65 -4.28 0.27
CA ALA A 34 1.03 -4.81 -1.04
C ALA A 34 0.43 -4.01 -2.21
N SER A 35 -0.77 -3.46 -2.04
CA SER A 35 -1.49 -2.76 -3.10
C SER A 35 -1.04 -1.30 -3.29
N PHE A 36 -0.46 -0.68 -2.28
CA PHE A 36 -0.15 0.75 -2.31
C PHE A 36 0.81 1.15 -3.42
N GLY A 37 1.87 0.37 -3.66
CA GLY A 37 2.81 0.60 -4.74
C GLY A 37 2.14 0.61 -6.10
N SER A 38 1.31 -0.39 -6.37
CA SER A 38 0.56 -0.54 -7.62
C SER A 38 -0.39 0.63 -7.87
N MET A 39 -1.20 1.01 -6.87
CA MET A 39 -2.13 2.13 -6.97
C MET A 39 -1.40 3.45 -7.28
N LEU A 40 -0.34 3.72 -6.53
CA LEU A 40 0.39 4.98 -6.64
C LEU A 40 1.09 5.08 -8.00
N LEU A 41 1.78 4.03 -8.42
CA LEU A 41 2.59 4.06 -9.63
C LEU A 41 1.77 3.92 -10.90
N TYR A 42 0.65 3.21 -10.88
CA TYR A 42 -0.30 3.25 -11.99
C TYR A 42 -0.81 4.68 -12.21
N TRP A 43 -1.25 5.36 -11.14
CA TRP A 43 -1.67 6.76 -11.22
C TRP A 43 -0.53 7.67 -11.67
N TYR A 44 0.68 7.48 -11.14
CA TYR A 44 1.86 8.28 -11.51
C TYR A 44 2.11 8.22 -13.02
N HIS A 45 2.22 7.03 -13.58
CA HIS A 45 2.47 6.88 -15.01
C HIS A 45 1.31 7.38 -15.86
N TRP A 46 0.08 7.15 -15.44
CA TRP A 46 -1.08 7.65 -16.15
C TRP A 46 -1.14 9.19 -16.14
N SER A 47 -1.01 9.81 -14.98
CA SER A 47 -1.16 11.27 -14.84
C SER A 47 -0.02 12.07 -15.45
N HIS A 48 1.20 11.53 -15.46
CA HIS A 48 2.37 12.24 -15.98
C HIS A 48 2.67 11.92 -17.44
N ASN A 49 2.42 10.69 -17.86
CA ASN A 49 2.85 10.20 -19.17
C ASN A 49 1.69 9.69 -20.04
N GLY A 50 0.46 9.68 -19.54
CA GLY A 50 -0.71 9.09 -20.21
C GLY A 50 -0.57 7.58 -20.45
N ARG A 51 0.35 6.90 -19.75
CA ARG A 51 0.69 5.50 -19.97
C ARG A 51 0.04 4.60 -18.94
N ARG A 52 -0.63 3.56 -19.40
CA ARG A 52 -1.03 2.43 -18.56
C ARG A 52 0.14 1.48 -18.39
N ILE A 53 0.34 0.97 -17.19
CA ILE A 53 1.39 0.00 -16.88
C ILE A 53 0.77 -1.30 -16.39
N GLU A 54 1.46 -2.41 -16.61
CA GLU A 54 1.19 -3.65 -15.87
C GLU A 54 1.68 -3.47 -14.44
N VAL A 55 0.90 -3.98 -13.49
CA VAL A 55 1.20 -3.81 -12.06
C VAL A 55 1.60 -5.11 -11.37
N GLU A 56 1.57 -6.23 -12.10
CA GLU A 56 2.05 -7.51 -11.60
C GLU A 56 3.54 -7.66 -11.93
N THR A 57 4.33 -8.08 -10.96
CA THR A 57 5.77 -8.37 -11.11
C THR A 57 6.14 -9.61 -10.31
N GLU A 58 7.29 -10.19 -10.62
CA GLU A 58 7.86 -11.34 -9.89
C GLU A 58 8.72 -10.91 -8.68
N ASP A 59 8.67 -9.63 -8.31
CA ASP A 59 9.48 -9.11 -7.20
C ASP A 59 8.94 -9.62 -5.85
N GLU A 60 9.83 -10.10 -5.00
CA GLU A 60 9.50 -10.67 -3.68
C GLU A 60 9.34 -9.62 -2.58
N THR A 61 9.76 -8.38 -2.83
CA THR A 61 9.74 -7.31 -1.84
C THR A 61 8.91 -6.12 -2.28
N ILE A 62 8.33 -5.40 -1.32
CA ILE A 62 7.60 -4.15 -1.59
C ILE A 62 8.52 -3.13 -2.28
N ALA A 63 9.77 -3.05 -1.84
CA ALA A 63 10.74 -2.13 -2.41
C ALA A 63 11.11 -2.50 -3.85
N GLY A 64 11.33 -3.79 -4.12
CA GLY A 64 11.61 -4.32 -5.47
C GLY A 64 10.46 -4.01 -6.41
N HIS A 65 9.25 -4.41 -6.03
CA HIS A 65 8.03 -4.14 -6.78
C HIS A 65 7.84 -2.63 -7.06
N PHE A 66 7.97 -1.79 -6.05
CA PHE A 66 7.84 -0.34 -6.21
C PHE A 66 8.85 0.22 -7.23
N LEU A 67 10.12 -0.12 -7.09
CA LEU A 67 11.16 0.36 -7.98
C LEU A 67 11.00 -0.19 -9.41
N HIS A 68 10.55 -1.44 -9.53
CA HIS A 68 10.26 -2.06 -10.82
C HIS A 68 9.16 -1.30 -11.56
N LEU A 69 8.04 -1.06 -10.90
CA LEU A 69 6.94 -0.30 -11.49
C LEU A 69 7.35 1.15 -11.82
N LEU A 70 8.14 1.78 -10.96
CA LEU A 70 8.59 3.16 -11.18
C LEU A 70 9.48 3.30 -12.41
N HIS A 71 10.43 2.38 -12.59
CA HIS A 71 11.45 2.47 -13.63
C HIS A 71 11.17 1.59 -14.86
N GLY A 72 10.16 0.72 -14.80
CA GLY A 72 9.81 -0.20 -15.89
C GLY A 72 10.83 -1.35 -16.09
N LYS A 73 11.65 -1.62 -15.07
CA LYS A 73 12.63 -2.71 -15.06
C LYS A 73 12.99 -3.10 -13.62
N ALA A 74 13.37 -4.36 -13.42
CA ALA A 74 13.80 -4.84 -12.12
C ALA A 74 14.98 -4.00 -11.57
N PRO A 75 14.94 -3.60 -10.29
CA PRO A 75 16.02 -2.83 -9.66
C PRO A 75 17.27 -3.69 -9.44
N SER A 76 18.42 -3.03 -9.24
CA SER A 76 19.58 -3.73 -8.68
C SER A 76 19.34 -4.03 -7.20
N ILE A 77 19.99 -5.09 -6.71
CA ILE A 77 19.89 -5.48 -5.29
C ILE A 77 20.30 -4.34 -4.34
N THR A 78 21.20 -3.49 -4.75
CA THR A 78 21.66 -2.34 -3.94
C THR A 78 20.55 -1.30 -3.79
N TRP A 79 19.86 -0.98 -4.87
CA TRP A 79 18.74 -0.04 -4.85
C TRP A 79 17.53 -0.60 -4.10
N GLU A 80 17.25 -1.89 -4.30
CA GLU A 80 16.18 -2.57 -3.59
C GLU A 80 16.41 -2.54 -2.08
N ARG A 81 17.62 -2.90 -1.62
CA ARG A 81 18.00 -2.85 -0.20
C ARG A 81 17.95 -1.45 0.38
N ALA A 82 18.42 -0.45 -0.36
CA ALA A 82 18.35 0.94 0.07
C ALA A 82 16.91 1.41 0.26
N MET A 83 16.04 1.11 -0.69
CA MET A 83 14.61 1.45 -0.62
C MET A 83 13.92 0.69 0.51
N GLN A 84 14.19 -0.61 0.68
CA GLN A 84 13.62 -1.41 1.76
C GLN A 84 14.04 -0.87 3.14
N THR A 85 15.30 -0.49 3.30
CA THR A 85 15.78 0.14 4.54
C THR A 85 15.06 1.46 4.78
N SER A 86 14.89 2.28 3.75
CA SER A 86 14.17 3.54 3.85
C SER A 86 12.71 3.32 4.28
N LEU A 87 12.00 2.38 3.69
CA LEU A 87 10.62 2.04 4.05
C LEU A 87 10.53 1.59 5.52
N ASN A 88 11.45 0.75 5.97
CA ASN A 88 11.48 0.30 7.36
C ASN A 88 11.70 1.47 8.35
N LEU A 89 12.59 2.40 8.01
CA LEU A 89 12.83 3.59 8.84
C LEU A 89 11.63 4.55 8.89
N TYR A 90 10.83 4.58 7.84
CA TYR A 90 9.62 5.41 7.77
C TYR A 90 8.35 4.71 8.29
N ALA A 91 8.40 3.41 8.57
CA ALA A 91 7.22 2.65 8.97
C ALA A 91 6.60 3.12 10.29
N GLU A 92 7.40 3.60 11.22
CA GLU A 92 6.93 4.09 12.52
C GLU A 92 7.90 5.15 13.08
N HIS A 93 7.36 6.22 13.64
CA HIS A 93 8.15 7.26 14.34
C HIS A 93 7.47 7.77 15.60
N GLU A 94 6.45 7.08 16.09
CA GLU A 94 5.58 7.47 17.20
C GLU A 94 4.80 8.79 16.95
N PHE A 95 3.78 9.03 17.72
CA PHE A 95 2.96 10.25 17.67
C PHE A 95 2.44 10.65 16.28
N ASN A 96 2.35 9.69 15.34
CA ASN A 96 1.82 9.95 14.02
C ASN A 96 0.32 10.24 14.09
N ALA A 97 -0.10 11.42 13.60
CA ALA A 97 -1.48 11.86 13.65
C ALA A 97 -2.41 10.96 12.81
N SER A 98 -1.95 10.46 11.68
CA SER A 98 -2.74 9.56 10.83
C SER A 98 -2.97 8.22 11.51
N THR A 99 -1.94 7.66 12.13
CA THR A 99 -2.05 6.42 12.91
C THR A 99 -3.03 6.59 14.09
N PHE A 100 -2.95 7.72 14.78
CA PHE A 100 -3.88 8.03 15.86
C PHE A 100 -5.32 8.12 15.35
N THR A 101 -5.55 8.81 14.24
CA THR A 101 -6.88 8.95 13.63
C THR A 101 -7.43 7.60 13.20
N ALA A 102 -6.64 6.79 12.50
CA ALA A 102 -7.05 5.44 12.09
C ALA A 102 -7.42 4.56 13.29
N ARG A 103 -6.68 4.62 14.39
CA ARG A 103 -7.01 3.90 15.63
C ARG A 103 -8.34 4.36 16.23
N VAL A 104 -8.61 5.66 16.25
CA VAL A 104 -9.87 6.21 16.76
C VAL A 104 -11.03 5.70 15.92
N ILE A 105 -10.92 5.77 14.59
CA ILE A 105 -11.98 5.33 13.68
C ILE A 105 -12.17 3.82 13.75
N ALA A 106 -11.11 3.04 13.73
CA ALA A 106 -11.17 1.58 13.89
C ALA A 106 -11.83 1.18 15.24
N GLY A 107 -11.59 1.95 16.31
CA GLY A 107 -12.20 1.76 17.62
C GLY A 107 -13.73 1.95 17.63
N THR A 108 -14.31 2.58 16.61
CA THR A 108 -15.78 2.68 16.44
C THR A 108 -16.39 1.46 15.76
N GLY A 109 -15.59 0.47 15.38
CA GLY A 109 -16.04 -0.69 14.62
C GLY A 109 -16.07 -0.48 13.11
N SER A 110 -15.45 0.59 12.61
CA SER A 110 -15.26 0.79 11.17
C SER A 110 -14.32 -0.28 10.59
N ASP A 111 -14.56 -0.65 9.33
CA ASP A 111 -13.64 -1.53 8.61
C ASP A 111 -12.29 -0.83 8.34
N MET A 112 -11.23 -1.62 8.13
CA MET A 112 -9.87 -1.09 7.98
C MET A 112 -9.64 -0.28 6.70
N TYR A 113 -10.44 -0.52 5.66
CA TYR A 113 -10.34 0.24 4.40
C TYR A 113 -10.94 1.63 4.52
N SER A 114 -11.90 1.80 5.44
CA SER A 114 -12.56 3.09 5.71
C SER A 114 -11.84 3.89 6.80
N ALA A 115 -11.15 3.23 7.70
CA ALA A 115 -10.42 3.86 8.80
C ALA A 115 -9.12 4.54 8.34
#